data_b52a23fc8bfe44aa587f25ac173bf6a4
#
_entry.id   b52a23fc8bfe44aa587f25ac173bf6a4
#
_cell.length_a   1.000
_cell.length_b   1.000
_cell.length_c   1.000
_cell.angle_alpha   90.00
_cell.angle_beta   90.00
_cell.angle_gamma   90.00
#
_symmetry.space_group_name_H-M   'P 1'
#
loop_
_entity.id
_entity.type
_entity.pdbx_description
1 polymer ?
#
loop_
_entity_poly.entity_id
_entity_poly.type
_entity_poly.pdbx_seq_one_letter_code
_entity_poly.pdbx_strand_id
1 'polypeptide(L)'
;QEEFAPVMEQLAARRDQIDHLVIETSGLALPKPLVQAFQWPALRNTFTVDAVVTVVDAPAVAAGRFAEDPVAVDAQRRADENLDHDSPLAELFEDQLATADLVVLHKTDGMDAAAIAQVEAIVRAETPAGVKLVHAQHGRIDPDVLLGLARAVEDVIDARKTHHDEEEDHDHDEFESVAIALEVADRQRLIDALGALVQRHEIYR
;
A
#
# COMPACT_ATOMS: atom_id res chain seq x y z
N GLN A 1 4.84 -6.56 10.04
CA GLN A 1 4.52 -5.29 10.75
C GLN A 1 5.46 -5.02 11.93
N GLU A 2 5.91 -6.04 12.68
CA GLU A 2 6.75 -5.87 13.87
C GLU A 2 8.12 -5.24 13.58
N GLU A 3 8.68 -5.44 12.39
CA GLU A 3 9.99 -4.89 12.01
C GLU A 3 9.91 -3.49 11.37
N PHE A 4 8.75 -3.09 10.85
CA PHE A 4 8.60 -1.82 10.13
C PHE A 4 8.81 -0.60 11.04
N ALA A 5 8.13 -0.54 12.18
CA ALA A 5 8.23 0.60 13.08
C ALA A 5 9.65 0.85 13.61
N PRO A 6 10.42 -0.16 14.09
CA PRO A 6 11.80 0.05 14.53
C PRO A 6 12.73 0.55 13.41
N VAL A 7 12.56 0.09 12.18
CA VAL A 7 13.35 0.57 11.03
C VAL A 7 13.02 2.04 10.74
N MET A 8 11.75 2.41 10.75
CA MET A 8 11.32 3.78 10.52
C MET A 8 11.80 4.74 11.61
N GLU A 9 11.83 4.31 12.88
CA GLU A 9 12.41 5.10 13.98
C GLU A 9 13.92 5.34 13.79
N GLN A 10 14.67 4.34 13.34
CA GLN A 10 16.10 4.50 13.03
C GLN A 10 16.31 5.48 11.86
N LEU A 11 15.46 5.46 10.85
CA LEU A 11 15.50 6.40 9.73
C LEU A 11 15.12 7.82 10.18
N ALA A 12 14.11 7.94 11.04
CA ALA A 12 13.69 9.21 11.64
C ALA A 12 14.83 9.88 12.41
N ALA A 13 15.66 9.10 13.11
CA ALA A 13 16.86 9.62 13.81
C ALA A 13 17.92 10.19 12.85
N ARG A 14 17.83 9.86 11.55
CA ARG A 14 18.75 10.32 10.50
C ARG A 14 18.12 11.32 9.54
N ARG A 15 16.96 11.87 9.86
CA ARG A 15 16.18 12.77 8.99
C ARG A 15 16.98 13.95 8.42
N ASP A 16 17.98 14.46 9.16
CA ASP A 16 18.82 15.55 8.69
C ASP A 16 19.84 15.13 7.60
N GLN A 17 19.89 13.85 7.27
CA GLN A 17 20.78 13.24 6.27
C GLN A 17 20.02 12.61 5.11
N ILE A 18 18.70 12.62 5.14
CA ILE A 18 17.83 11.92 4.19
C ILE A 18 16.78 12.91 3.67
N ASP A 19 16.80 13.21 2.37
CA ASP A 19 15.79 14.05 1.74
C ASP A 19 14.57 13.24 1.32
N HIS A 20 14.79 12.01 0.80
CA HIS A 20 13.74 11.09 0.35
C HIS A 20 14.01 9.67 0.83
N LEU A 21 12.95 8.97 1.17
CA LEU A 21 12.94 7.54 1.46
C LEU A 21 12.10 6.84 0.38
N VAL A 22 12.70 5.87 -0.28
CA VAL A 22 11.99 5.00 -1.24
C VAL A 22 11.77 3.65 -0.59
N ILE A 23 10.52 3.21 -0.55
CA ILE A 23 10.13 1.91 -0.03
C ILE A 23 9.66 1.07 -1.20
N GLU A 24 10.40 0.00 -1.50
CA GLU A 24 9.98 -1.01 -2.47
C GLU A 24 9.20 -2.10 -1.74
N THR A 25 7.99 -2.36 -2.19
CA THR A 25 7.17 -3.47 -1.69
C THR A 25 7.32 -4.70 -2.58
N SER A 26 6.95 -5.86 -2.07
CA SER A 26 6.69 -7.01 -2.93
C SER A 26 5.65 -6.65 -3.99
N GLY A 27 5.79 -7.21 -5.20
CA GLY A 27 4.78 -7.05 -6.26
C GLY A 27 3.40 -7.63 -5.90
N LEU A 28 3.32 -8.38 -4.80
CA LEU A 28 2.09 -8.96 -4.25
C LEU A 28 1.52 -8.14 -3.08
N ALA A 29 2.17 -7.06 -2.68
CA ALA A 29 1.72 -6.25 -1.55
C ALA A 29 0.64 -5.26 -1.97
N LEU A 30 -0.31 -5.06 -1.07
CA LEU A 30 -1.28 -3.96 -1.15
C LEU A 30 -0.63 -2.68 -0.61
N PRO A 31 -0.63 -1.58 -1.37
CA PRO A 31 0.00 -0.33 -0.92
C PRO A 31 -0.75 0.34 0.24
N LYS A 32 -2.07 0.21 0.29
CA LYS A 32 -2.95 0.91 1.23
C LYS A 32 -2.57 0.67 2.69
N PRO A 33 -2.40 -0.57 3.19
CA PRO A 33 -2.01 -0.82 4.58
C PRO A 33 -0.65 -0.22 4.94
N LEU A 34 0.30 -0.21 4.00
CA LEU A 34 1.60 0.41 4.22
C LEU A 34 1.50 1.93 4.36
N VAL A 35 0.72 2.58 3.49
CA VAL A 35 0.49 4.03 3.56
C VAL A 35 -0.22 4.40 4.86
N GLN A 36 -1.23 3.63 5.28
CA GLN A 36 -1.95 3.83 6.54
C GLN A 36 -1.02 3.78 7.76
N ALA A 37 0.06 2.98 7.71
CA ALA A 37 1.04 2.94 8.80
C ALA A 37 1.71 4.30 9.05
N PHE A 38 1.78 5.20 8.06
CA PHE A 38 2.30 6.55 8.22
C PHE A 38 1.36 7.49 9.00
N GLN A 39 0.09 7.11 9.21
CA GLN A 39 -0.83 7.81 10.11
C GLN A 39 -0.52 7.53 11.59
N TRP A 40 0.28 6.52 11.91
CA TRP A 40 0.64 6.19 13.30
C TRP A 40 1.33 7.35 14.00
N PRO A 41 1.05 7.59 15.29
CA PRO A 41 1.59 8.72 16.03
C PRO A 41 3.12 8.82 16.01
N ALA A 42 3.82 7.69 15.92
CA ALA A 42 5.27 7.63 15.86
C ALA A 42 5.85 8.14 14.52
N LEU A 43 5.09 8.07 13.44
CA LEU A 43 5.57 8.36 12.08
C LEU A 43 5.00 9.66 11.50
N ARG A 44 3.72 9.96 11.76
CA ARG A 44 2.96 11.05 11.13
C ARG A 44 3.56 12.45 11.28
N ASN A 45 4.39 12.67 12.29
CA ASN A 45 5.03 13.98 12.52
C ASN A 45 6.45 14.06 11.93
N THR A 46 6.95 12.98 11.37
CA THR A 46 8.33 12.87 10.88
C THR A 46 8.40 12.61 9.39
N PHE A 47 7.44 11.84 8.88
CA PHE A 47 7.37 11.45 7.47
C PHE A 47 6.05 11.89 6.87
N THR A 48 6.08 12.16 5.58
CA THR A 48 4.90 12.26 4.74
C THR A 48 5.08 11.38 3.52
N VAL A 49 4.01 10.73 3.08
CA VAL A 49 4.04 9.88 1.89
C VAL A 49 3.88 10.78 0.66
N ASP A 50 4.98 11.00 -0.04
CA ASP A 50 5.04 11.87 -1.21
C ASP A 50 4.14 11.36 -2.34
N ALA A 51 4.20 10.07 -2.64
CA ALA A 51 3.35 9.41 -3.63
C ALA A 51 3.41 7.89 -3.52
N VAL A 52 2.38 7.23 -4.02
CA VAL A 52 2.39 5.80 -4.40
C VAL A 52 2.69 5.71 -5.89
N VAL A 53 3.81 5.05 -6.24
CA VAL A 53 4.22 4.81 -7.62
C VAL A 53 4.00 3.34 -7.96
N THR A 54 3.09 3.07 -8.89
CA THR A 54 2.82 1.71 -9.37
C THR A 54 3.58 1.46 -10.67
N VAL A 55 4.40 0.40 -10.68
CA VAL A 55 5.16 0.00 -11.87
C VAL A 55 4.47 -1.16 -12.56
N VAL A 56 4.10 -0.97 -13.82
CA VAL A 56 3.34 -1.92 -14.64
C VAL A 56 4.24 -2.52 -15.71
N ASP A 57 4.28 -3.85 -15.79
CA ASP A 57 4.87 -4.60 -16.91
C ASP A 57 3.95 -4.50 -18.13
N ALA A 58 4.19 -3.52 -19.00
CA ALA A 58 3.30 -3.23 -20.12
C ALA A 58 3.14 -4.42 -21.09
N PRO A 59 4.19 -5.17 -21.50
CA PRO A 59 4.03 -6.39 -22.29
C PRO A 59 3.17 -7.47 -21.65
N ALA A 60 3.29 -7.66 -20.32
CA ALA A 60 2.48 -8.64 -19.63
C ALA A 60 0.99 -8.26 -19.66
N VAL A 61 0.67 -7.00 -19.39
CA VAL A 61 -0.71 -6.48 -19.44
C VAL A 61 -1.28 -6.54 -20.86
N ALA A 62 -0.49 -6.19 -21.89
CA ALA A 62 -0.91 -6.32 -23.29
C ALA A 62 -1.26 -7.77 -23.67
N ALA A 63 -0.61 -8.74 -23.04
CA ALA A 63 -0.88 -10.17 -23.21
C ALA A 63 -2.01 -10.71 -22.30
N GLY A 64 -2.72 -9.84 -21.57
CA GLY A 64 -3.77 -10.21 -20.62
C GLY A 64 -3.24 -10.93 -19.38
N ARG A 65 -1.99 -10.66 -18.99
CA ARG A 65 -1.34 -11.25 -17.83
C ARG A 65 -0.99 -10.15 -16.84
N PHE A 66 -1.20 -10.39 -15.56
CA PHE A 66 -0.85 -9.45 -14.47
C PHE A 66 0.54 -9.72 -13.90
N ALA A 67 1.20 -10.79 -14.36
CA ALA A 67 2.58 -11.14 -14.02
C ALA A 67 3.26 -11.80 -15.22
N GLU A 68 4.59 -11.70 -15.31
CA GLU A 68 5.38 -12.34 -16.38
C GLU A 68 5.27 -13.87 -16.30
N ASP A 69 5.36 -14.42 -15.10
CA ASP A 69 5.17 -15.85 -14.82
C ASP A 69 4.12 -16.04 -13.68
N PRO A 70 2.83 -16.26 -14.03
CA PRO A 70 1.77 -16.47 -13.05
C PRO A 70 2.01 -17.69 -12.14
N VAL A 71 2.68 -18.73 -12.65
CA VAL A 71 2.95 -19.96 -11.86
C VAL A 71 4.01 -19.69 -10.79
N ALA A 72 5.07 -18.94 -11.15
CA ALA A 72 6.09 -18.54 -10.18
C ALA A 72 5.49 -17.61 -9.11
N VAL A 73 4.61 -16.69 -9.51
CA VAL A 73 3.90 -15.80 -8.58
C VAL A 73 2.99 -16.57 -7.63
N ASP A 74 2.22 -17.54 -8.12
CA ASP A 74 1.40 -18.40 -7.27
C ASP A 74 2.24 -19.24 -6.29
N ALA A 75 3.41 -19.71 -6.73
CA ALA A 75 4.34 -20.42 -5.85
C ALA A 75 4.90 -19.49 -4.75
N GLN A 76 5.23 -18.26 -5.11
CA GLN A 76 5.70 -17.23 -4.17
C GLN A 76 4.61 -16.89 -3.16
N ARG A 77 3.35 -16.70 -3.59
CA ARG A 77 2.20 -16.45 -2.70
C ARG A 77 2.05 -17.54 -1.66
N ARG A 78 2.10 -18.81 -2.07
CA ARG A 78 1.98 -19.95 -1.14
C ARG A 78 3.15 -20.09 -0.18
N ALA A 79 4.30 -19.51 -0.49
CA ALA A 79 5.49 -19.53 0.34
C ALA A 79 5.59 -18.33 1.30
N ASP A 80 4.78 -17.29 1.10
CA ASP A 80 4.81 -16.07 1.91
C ASP A 80 3.78 -16.17 3.04
N GLU A 81 4.26 -16.46 4.25
CA GLU A 81 3.44 -16.57 5.46
C GLU A 81 2.81 -15.24 5.90
N ASN A 82 3.18 -14.11 5.28
CA ASN A 82 2.66 -12.78 5.61
C ASN A 82 1.56 -12.31 4.64
N LEU A 83 1.24 -13.09 3.62
CA LEU A 83 0.14 -12.80 2.72
C LEU A 83 -1.16 -13.38 3.28
N ASP A 84 -1.97 -12.52 3.86
CA ASP A 84 -3.24 -12.88 4.51
C ASP A 84 -4.41 -13.07 3.51
N HIS A 85 -4.18 -12.91 2.18
CA HIS A 85 -5.28 -12.95 1.23
C HIS A 85 -5.00 -13.83 0.02
N ASP A 86 -6.03 -14.54 -0.38
CA ASP A 86 -6.09 -15.37 -1.60
C ASP A 86 -6.71 -14.60 -2.81
N SER A 87 -6.74 -13.26 -2.77
CA SER A 87 -7.34 -12.45 -3.84
C SER A 87 -6.72 -12.76 -5.20
N PRO A 88 -7.54 -12.87 -6.27
CA PRO A 88 -7.03 -13.06 -7.62
C PRO A 88 -5.98 -12.01 -8.00
N LEU A 89 -4.99 -12.38 -8.82
CA LEU A 89 -3.95 -11.42 -9.28
C LEU A 89 -4.55 -10.22 -10.03
N ALA A 90 -5.73 -10.38 -10.62
CA ALA A 90 -6.44 -9.29 -11.27
C ALA A 90 -6.88 -8.22 -10.25
N GLU A 91 -7.52 -8.63 -9.17
CA GLU A 91 -7.98 -7.74 -8.10
C GLU A 91 -6.81 -7.03 -7.42
N LEU A 92 -5.72 -7.76 -7.15
CA LEU A 92 -4.49 -7.17 -6.64
C LEU A 92 -3.92 -6.09 -7.56
N PHE A 93 -3.92 -6.33 -8.87
CA PHE A 93 -3.48 -5.36 -9.88
C PHE A 93 -4.39 -4.12 -9.88
N GLU A 94 -5.70 -4.31 -9.82
CA GLU A 94 -6.70 -3.24 -9.75
C GLU A 94 -6.52 -2.42 -8.48
N ASP A 95 -6.35 -3.05 -7.33
CA ASP A 95 -6.11 -2.38 -6.04
C ASP A 95 -4.80 -1.57 -6.01
N GLN A 96 -3.74 -2.09 -6.62
CA GLN A 96 -2.47 -1.36 -6.77
C GLN A 96 -2.63 -0.14 -7.69
N LEU A 97 -3.47 -0.22 -8.72
CA LEU A 97 -3.78 0.92 -9.60
C LEU A 97 -4.71 1.94 -8.93
N ALA A 98 -5.72 1.47 -8.21
CA ALA A 98 -6.66 2.32 -7.48
C ALA A 98 -5.96 3.20 -6.41
N THR A 99 -4.85 2.72 -5.88
CA THR A 99 -4.06 3.44 -4.87
C THR A 99 -2.92 4.29 -5.45
N ALA A 100 -2.66 4.23 -6.76
CA ALA A 100 -1.56 4.93 -7.41
C ALA A 100 -1.75 6.46 -7.49
N ASP A 101 -0.66 7.22 -7.35
CA ASP A 101 -0.55 8.65 -7.68
C ASP A 101 0.19 8.86 -9.00
N LEU A 102 1.04 7.92 -9.36
CA LEU A 102 1.77 7.87 -10.61
C LEU A 102 1.86 6.41 -11.08
N VAL A 103 1.63 6.17 -12.35
CA VAL A 103 1.85 4.85 -12.95
C VAL A 103 2.99 4.92 -13.94
N VAL A 104 3.95 4.00 -13.80
CA VAL A 104 5.07 3.81 -14.71
C VAL A 104 4.82 2.59 -15.59
N LEU A 105 4.54 2.80 -16.86
CA LEU A 105 4.48 1.73 -17.85
C LEU A 105 5.90 1.35 -18.27
N HIS A 106 6.37 0.22 -17.79
CA HIS A 106 7.74 -0.25 -18.02
C HIS A 106 7.80 -1.25 -19.18
N LYS A 107 9.00 -1.46 -19.72
CA LYS A 107 9.29 -2.36 -20.86
C LYS A 107 8.56 -1.98 -22.16
N THR A 108 8.30 -0.69 -22.37
CA THR A 108 7.60 -0.20 -23.58
C THR A 108 8.50 -0.16 -24.83
N ASP A 109 9.80 -0.39 -24.69
CA ASP A 109 10.79 -0.31 -25.75
C ASP A 109 10.61 -1.36 -26.87
N GLY A 110 9.96 -2.49 -26.57
CA GLY A 110 9.64 -3.55 -27.54
C GLY A 110 8.21 -3.54 -28.07
N MET A 111 7.41 -2.53 -27.72
CA MET A 111 5.98 -2.46 -28.04
C MET A 111 5.70 -1.46 -29.17
N ASP A 112 4.70 -1.76 -30.00
CA ASP A 112 4.19 -0.78 -30.96
C ASP A 112 3.20 0.20 -30.30
N ALA A 113 2.90 1.29 -30.98
CA ALA A 113 2.03 2.34 -30.47
C ALA A 113 0.60 1.86 -30.18
N ALA A 114 0.10 0.88 -30.91
CA ALA A 114 -1.26 0.35 -30.71
C ALA A 114 -1.32 -0.48 -29.42
N ALA A 115 -0.32 -1.33 -29.20
CA ALA A 115 -0.21 -2.13 -27.97
C ALA A 115 -0.01 -1.23 -26.74
N ILE A 116 0.79 -0.17 -26.84
CA ILE A 116 0.97 0.81 -25.75
C ILE A 116 -0.37 1.48 -25.45
N ALA A 117 -1.10 1.96 -26.46
CA ALA A 117 -2.39 2.61 -26.28
C ALA A 117 -3.44 1.67 -25.65
N GLN A 118 -3.41 0.38 -25.99
CA GLN A 118 -4.27 -0.63 -25.36
C GLN A 118 -3.95 -0.76 -23.85
N VAL A 119 -2.68 -0.87 -23.49
CA VAL A 119 -2.26 -0.95 -22.07
C VAL A 119 -2.62 0.33 -21.32
N GLU A 120 -2.39 1.50 -21.91
CA GLU A 120 -2.83 2.76 -21.30
C GLU A 120 -4.33 2.79 -21.03
N ALA A 121 -5.15 2.28 -21.94
CA ALA A 121 -6.60 2.24 -21.76
C ALA A 121 -7.00 1.31 -20.60
N ILE A 122 -6.38 0.13 -20.49
CA ILE A 122 -6.60 -0.81 -19.38
C ILE A 122 -6.22 -0.15 -18.04
N VAL A 123 -5.02 0.41 -17.96
CA VAL A 123 -4.52 1.04 -16.73
C VAL A 123 -5.37 2.25 -16.32
N ARG A 124 -5.80 3.07 -17.29
CA ARG A 124 -6.65 4.24 -16.99
C ARG A 124 -8.04 3.88 -16.51
N ALA A 125 -8.55 2.71 -16.85
CA ALA A 125 -9.85 2.25 -16.36
C ALA A 125 -9.84 2.00 -14.84
N GLU A 126 -8.69 1.56 -14.31
CA GLU A 126 -8.53 1.16 -12.90
C GLU A 126 -7.85 2.25 -12.06
N THR A 127 -7.33 3.32 -12.67
CA THR A 127 -6.67 4.40 -11.92
C THR A 127 -7.62 5.55 -11.63
N PRO A 128 -7.46 6.25 -10.48
CA PRO A 128 -8.20 7.47 -10.19
C PRO A 128 -8.00 8.55 -11.25
N ALA A 129 -9.02 9.38 -11.45
CA ALA A 129 -8.96 10.48 -12.41
C ALA A 129 -7.78 11.43 -12.09
N GLY A 130 -6.98 11.74 -13.10
CA GLY A 130 -5.85 12.66 -12.97
C GLY A 130 -4.51 12.00 -12.60
N VAL A 131 -4.48 10.69 -12.39
CA VAL A 131 -3.22 9.94 -12.23
C VAL A 131 -2.42 10.03 -13.53
N LYS A 132 -1.14 10.39 -13.42
CA LYS A 132 -0.24 10.47 -14.57
C LYS A 132 0.29 9.10 -14.93
N LEU A 133 0.34 8.81 -16.23
CA LEU A 133 1.04 7.66 -16.78
C LEU A 133 2.32 8.14 -17.44
N VAL A 134 3.44 7.50 -17.13
CA VAL A 134 4.73 7.76 -17.74
C VAL A 134 5.31 6.46 -18.30
N HIS A 135 6.04 6.56 -19.40
CA HIS A 135 6.69 5.41 -20.01
C HIS A 135 8.14 5.33 -19.56
N ALA A 136 8.59 4.15 -19.22
CA ALA A 136 9.98 3.88 -18.88
C ALA A 136 10.54 2.72 -19.68
N GLN A 137 11.80 2.85 -20.04
CA GLN A 137 12.57 1.86 -20.78
C GLN A 137 13.83 1.52 -19.99
N HIS A 138 14.13 0.24 -19.85
CA HIS A 138 15.33 -0.22 -19.14
C HIS A 138 15.47 0.36 -17.72
N GLY A 139 14.37 0.57 -17.02
CA GLY A 139 14.33 1.17 -15.67
C GLY A 139 14.75 2.64 -15.62
N ARG A 140 14.82 3.33 -16.76
CA ARG A 140 15.24 4.73 -16.80
C ARG A 140 14.04 5.66 -16.76
N ILE A 141 13.99 6.47 -15.71
CA ILE A 141 13.04 7.56 -15.53
C ILE A 141 13.76 8.69 -14.80
N ASP A 142 13.40 9.92 -15.11
CA ASP A 142 13.94 11.07 -14.42
C ASP A 142 13.45 11.09 -12.96
N PRO A 143 14.35 11.15 -11.95
CA PRO A 143 13.95 11.24 -10.56
C PRO A 143 12.97 12.38 -10.26
N ASP A 144 13.07 13.52 -10.96
CA ASP A 144 12.18 14.66 -10.80
C ASP A 144 10.72 14.35 -11.21
N VAL A 145 10.49 13.24 -11.93
CA VAL A 145 9.15 12.75 -12.28
C VAL A 145 8.57 11.90 -11.15
N LEU A 146 9.44 11.24 -10.36
CA LEU A 146 9.04 10.30 -9.31
C LEU A 146 8.97 10.94 -7.93
N LEU A 147 9.78 11.96 -7.67
CA LEU A 147 9.97 12.56 -6.36
C LEU A 147 9.40 13.97 -6.29
N GLY A 148 8.96 14.39 -5.12
CA GLY A 148 8.44 15.75 -4.91
C GLY A 148 7.03 15.97 -5.47
N LEU A 149 6.22 14.90 -5.55
CA LEU A 149 4.83 14.99 -6.01
C LEU A 149 3.91 15.62 -4.96
N ALA A 150 4.33 15.63 -3.70
CA ALA A 150 3.69 16.30 -2.56
C ALA A 150 2.19 15.95 -2.40
N ARG A 151 1.85 14.67 -2.51
CA ARG A 151 0.46 14.20 -2.46
C ARG A 151 -0.10 14.05 -1.06
N ALA A 152 0.79 13.93 -0.02
CA ALA A 152 0.39 13.63 1.36
C ALA A 152 -0.62 12.46 1.39
N VAL A 153 -0.20 11.33 0.81
CA VAL A 153 -1.10 10.22 0.47
C VAL A 153 -1.76 9.64 1.71
N GLU A 154 -1.05 9.65 2.84
CA GLU A 154 -1.56 9.19 4.14
C GLU A 154 -2.82 9.94 4.60
N ASP A 155 -3.04 11.18 4.15
CA ASP A 155 -4.21 11.97 4.51
C ASP A 155 -5.47 11.60 3.70
N VAL A 156 -5.29 10.94 2.53
CA VAL A 156 -6.37 10.67 1.58
C VAL A 156 -6.53 9.18 1.26
N ILE A 157 -5.65 8.33 1.76
CA ILE A 157 -5.59 6.91 1.40
C ILE A 157 -6.87 6.17 1.77
N ASP A 158 -7.50 6.50 2.89
CA ASP A 158 -8.72 5.84 3.36
C ASP A 158 -9.93 6.10 2.45
N ALA A 159 -9.89 7.17 1.64
CA ALA A 159 -10.91 7.46 0.65
C ALA A 159 -10.75 6.66 -0.65
N ARG A 160 -9.61 6.02 -0.86
CA ARG A 160 -9.33 5.17 -2.04
C ARG A 160 -9.90 3.79 -1.79
N LYS A 161 -10.97 3.46 -2.49
CA LYS A 161 -11.62 2.15 -2.39
C LYS A 161 -10.81 1.10 -3.13
N THR A 162 -10.68 -0.07 -2.51
CA THR A 162 -10.02 -1.26 -3.04
C THR A 162 -10.97 -2.44 -2.86
N HIS A 163 -10.79 -3.54 -3.60
CA HIS A 163 -11.57 -4.77 -3.42
C HIS A 163 -11.43 -5.32 -2.00
N HIS A 164 -10.24 -5.17 -1.43
CA HIS A 164 -9.94 -5.60 -0.07
C HIS A 164 -10.79 -4.89 1.00
N ASP A 165 -11.18 -3.62 0.78
CA ASP A 165 -12.08 -2.92 1.70
C ASP A 165 -13.50 -3.52 1.71
N GLU A 166 -13.92 -4.15 0.60
CA GLU A 166 -15.24 -4.80 0.51
C GLU A 166 -15.23 -6.18 1.19
N GLU A 167 -14.09 -6.86 1.23
CA GLU A 167 -13.93 -8.14 1.94
C GLU A 167 -13.84 -7.92 3.46
N GLU A 168 -13.19 -6.87 3.91
CA GLU A 168 -13.13 -6.51 5.34
C GLU A 168 -14.51 -6.21 5.93
N ASP A 169 -15.42 -5.62 5.15
CA ASP A 169 -16.82 -5.38 5.59
C ASP A 169 -17.61 -6.69 5.85
N HIS A 170 -17.14 -7.84 5.33
CA HIS A 170 -17.78 -9.15 5.55
C HIS A 170 -17.18 -9.95 6.71
N ASP A 171 -15.93 -9.69 7.09
CA ASP A 171 -15.23 -10.43 8.16
C ASP A 171 -15.25 -9.71 9.53
N HIS A 172 -15.65 -8.43 9.56
CA HIS A 172 -15.68 -7.62 10.80
C HIS A 172 -16.95 -7.76 11.65
N ASP A 173 -17.90 -8.61 11.26
CA ASP A 173 -19.13 -8.86 12.04
C ASP A 173 -18.88 -9.50 13.43
N GLU A 174 -17.64 -9.91 13.74
CA GLU A 174 -17.29 -10.46 15.06
C GLU A 174 -16.57 -9.47 16.00
N PHE A 175 -16.14 -8.29 15.52
CA PHE A 175 -15.41 -7.32 16.36
C PHE A 175 -16.07 -5.96 16.40
N GLU A 176 -16.57 -5.60 17.57
CA GLU A 176 -17.10 -4.26 17.84
C GLU A 176 -16.01 -3.39 18.50
N SER A 177 -15.62 -2.28 17.88
CA SER A 177 -14.67 -1.34 18.47
C SER A 177 -15.40 -0.20 19.19
N VAL A 178 -15.02 0.03 20.45
CA VAL A 178 -15.60 1.10 21.27
C VAL A 178 -14.51 2.07 21.70
N ALA A 179 -14.62 3.33 21.30
CA ALA A 179 -13.76 4.41 21.79
C ALA A 179 -14.41 5.10 22.99
N ILE A 180 -13.74 5.04 24.15
CA ILE A 180 -14.23 5.67 25.38
C ILE A 180 -13.26 6.77 25.79
N ALA A 181 -13.74 8.02 25.83
CA ALA A 181 -12.97 9.12 26.40
C ALA A 181 -13.09 9.09 27.93
N LEU A 182 -11.98 8.94 28.61
CA LEU A 182 -11.92 8.87 30.06
C LEU A 182 -11.03 10.00 30.60
N GLU A 183 -11.51 10.72 31.62
CA GLU A 183 -10.66 11.52 32.50
C GLU A 183 -10.02 10.60 33.54
N VAL A 184 -8.75 10.24 33.33
CA VAL A 184 -8.06 9.28 34.17
C VAL A 184 -7.18 10.00 35.16
N ALA A 185 -7.51 9.87 36.46
CA ALA A 185 -6.74 10.39 37.58
C ALA A 185 -5.58 9.44 38.00
N ASP A 186 -5.73 8.14 37.77
CA ASP A 186 -4.78 7.09 38.18
C ASP A 186 -4.53 6.08 37.07
N ARG A 187 -3.35 6.16 36.48
CA ARG A 187 -2.92 5.31 35.37
C ARG A 187 -2.84 3.83 35.77
N GLN A 188 -2.37 3.52 37.00
CA GLN A 188 -2.19 2.13 37.41
C GLN A 188 -3.55 1.43 37.59
N ARG A 189 -4.52 2.12 38.18
CA ARG A 189 -5.90 1.60 38.30
C ARG A 189 -6.54 1.33 36.96
N LEU A 190 -6.28 2.17 35.96
CA LEU A 190 -6.77 1.94 34.60
C LEU A 190 -6.14 0.68 33.98
N ILE A 191 -4.82 0.51 34.09
CA ILE A 191 -4.11 -0.68 33.59
C ILE A 191 -4.66 -1.95 34.25
N ASP A 192 -4.84 -1.94 35.57
CA ASP A 192 -5.34 -3.08 36.32
C ASP A 192 -6.80 -3.42 35.92
N ALA A 193 -7.64 -2.39 35.71
CA ALA A 193 -9.03 -2.55 35.28
C ALA A 193 -9.11 -3.11 33.85
N LEU A 194 -8.30 -2.60 32.91
CA LEU A 194 -8.22 -3.11 31.53
C LEU A 194 -7.72 -4.54 31.50
N GLY A 195 -6.70 -4.89 32.28
CA GLY A 195 -6.20 -6.26 32.40
C GLY A 195 -7.27 -7.23 32.92
N ALA A 196 -8.06 -6.82 33.90
CA ALA A 196 -9.18 -7.62 34.40
C ALA A 196 -10.32 -7.77 33.38
N LEU A 197 -10.55 -6.75 32.56
CA LEU A 197 -11.56 -6.75 31.50
C LEU A 197 -11.18 -7.72 30.36
N VAL A 198 -9.93 -7.66 29.92
CA VAL A 198 -9.37 -8.56 28.90
C VAL A 198 -9.49 -10.02 29.33
N GLN A 199 -9.15 -10.34 30.58
CA GLN A 199 -9.27 -11.71 31.11
C GLN A 199 -10.72 -12.19 31.24
N ARG A 200 -11.67 -11.27 31.46
CA ARG A 200 -13.08 -11.63 31.67
C ARG A 200 -13.86 -11.82 30.37
N HIS A 201 -13.50 -11.10 29.33
CA HIS A 201 -14.32 -10.95 28.11
C HIS A 201 -13.61 -11.40 26.83
N GLU A 202 -12.49 -12.15 26.93
CA GLU A 202 -11.73 -12.62 25.77
C GLU A 202 -11.47 -11.50 24.73
N ILE A 203 -11.10 -10.32 25.20
CA ILE A 203 -10.83 -9.17 24.34
C ILE A 203 -9.46 -9.39 23.69
N TYR A 204 -9.44 -9.50 22.39
CA TYR A 204 -8.21 -9.59 21.58
C TYR A 204 -7.75 -8.19 21.15
N ARG A 205 -6.46 -8.09 20.82
CA ARG A 205 -5.82 -6.83 20.45
C ARG A 205 -5.82 -6.65 18.95
#